data_c7fbe1f3b46e1fd28ccc286de448bcda
#
_entry.id   c7fbe1f3b46e1fd28ccc286de448bcda
#
_cell.length_a   1.000
_cell.length_b   1.000
_cell.length_c   1.000
_cell.angle_alpha   90.00
_cell.angle_beta   90.00
_cell.angle_gamma   90.00
#
_symmetry.space_group_name_H-M   'P 1'
#
loop_
_entity.id
_entity.type
_entity.pdbx_description
1 polymer ?
#
loop_
_entity_poly.entity_id
_entity_poly.type
_entity_poly.pdbx_seq_one_letter_code
_entity_poly.pdbx_strand_id
1 'polypeptide(L)'
;MPSRTSTTASLPRGSVTSAARPATPQGVQIASKGLSYVHQARKPKPKPSPKPRSLSLPLWVNPLPEAATTSCYGLRWGRLHAGVDLAGPDGTRIRAAGAGIVTSAGPANGYGNAVLIDHGNGYLTHYGHMSVITVAVGQRVRAAEQIGNEGSTGHSTGPHLHFEVHKGAYQNPIEPTGWMLEHDVDITGCTPAAPGRS
;
A
#
# COMPACT_ATOMS: atom_id res chain seq x y z
N MET A 1 -28.50 -19.67 44.09
CA MET A 1 -29.97 -19.35 43.96
C MET A 1 -30.22 -17.94 44.47
N PRO A 2 -31.03 -17.05 43.86
CA PRO A 2 -32.02 -17.25 42.80
C PRO A 2 -31.67 -16.46 41.51
N SER A 3 -32.08 -16.92 40.37
CA SER A 3 -33.32 -16.81 39.57
C SER A 3 -33.41 -15.56 38.70
N ARG A 4 -33.26 -15.81 37.43
CA ARG A 4 -34.11 -15.46 36.25
C ARG A 4 -34.81 -14.09 36.23
N THR A 5 -34.69 -13.39 35.13
CA THR A 5 -35.84 -13.02 34.30
C THR A 5 -35.44 -12.69 32.87
N SER A 6 -36.02 -13.43 31.93
CA SER A 6 -36.08 -13.16 30.51
C SER A 6 -37.18 -12.13 30.26
N THR A 7 -36.94 -11.16 29.35
CA THR A 7 -38.04 -10.35 28.81
C THR A 7 -37.93 -10.35 27.29
N THR A 8 -38.82 -11.06 26.67
CA THR A 8 -39.17 -11.09 25.26
C THR A 8 -40.03 -9.84 24.95
N ALA A 9 -39.66 -9.07 23.96
CA ALA A 9 -40.55 -8.02 23.43
C ALA A 9 -40.74 -8.23 21.93
N SER A 10 -42.00 -8.27 21.59
CA SER A 10 -42.69 -8.62 20.36
C SER A 10 -42.64 -7.49 19.32
N LEU A 11 -42.62 -7.87 18.04
CA LEU A 11 -42.78 -7.02 16.85
C LEU A 11 -44.26 -6.62 16.68
N PRO A 12 -44.58 -5.49 16.06
CA PRO A 12 -45.84 -5.34 15.34
C PRO A 12 -45.68 -5.37 13.81
N ARG A 13 -46.51 -6.19 13.20
CA ARG A 13 -46.82 -6.21 11.76
C ARG A 13 -47.70 -4.99 11.44
N GLY A 14 -47.39 -4.29 10.36
CA GLY A 14 -48.24 -3.24 9.78
C GLY A 14 -48.52 -3.53 8.30
N SER A 15 -49.78 -3.48 8.00
CA SER A 15 -50.52 -3.98 6.85
C SER A 15 -50.27 -3.28 5.54
N VAL A 16 -50.41 -4.08 4.49
CA VAL A 16 -50.56 -3.69 3.08
C VAL A 16 -51.91 -3.01 2.83
N THR A 17 -51.92 -1.92 2.02
CA THR A 17 -53.11 -1.46 1.32
C THR A 17 -52.80 -1.21 -0.14
N SER A 18 -53.55 -1.90 -0.96
CA SER A 18 -53.71 -1.80 -2.39
C SER A 18 -54.66 -0.65 -2.78
N ALA A 19 -54.34 0.10 -3.84
CA ALA A 19 -55.35 0.82 -4.67
C ALA A 19 -54.66 1.24 -5.98
N ALA A 20 -55.07 0.63 -7.09
CA ALA A 20 -56.05 1.06 -8.08
C ALA A 20 -55.51 2.02 -9.17
N ARG A 21 -55.45 1.45 -10.41
CA ARG A 21 -55.40 2.17 -11.69
C ARG A 21 -56.68 2.94 -11.97
N PRO A 22 -56.60 3.98 -12.76
CA PRO A 22 -57.60 4.12 -13.85
C PRO A 22 -57.00 4.46 -15.24
N ALA A 23 -57.76 4.09 -16.18
CA ALA A 23 -57.82 3.98 -17.59
C ALA A 23 -57.46 5.23 -18.42
N THR A 24 -57.06 4.89 -19.67
CA THR A 24 -56.88 5.72 -20.86
C THR A 24 -58.18 6.44 -21.30
N PRO A 25 -58.03 7.49 -22.09
CA PRO A 25 -58.79 7.54 -23.30
C PRO A 25 -57.92 7.82 -24.59
N GLN A 26 -58.37 7.17 -25.63
CA GLN A 26 -57.92 7.33 -27.03
C GLN A 26 -58.33 8.68 -27.56
N GLY A 27 -57.44 9.31 -28.34
CA GLY A 27 -57.74 10.45 -29.17
C GLY A 27 -57.03 10.29 -30.53
N VAL A 28 -57.84 10.07 -31.54
CA VAL A 28 -57.51 10.04 -32.97
C VAL A 28 -57.27 11.46 -33.47
N GLN A 29 -56.35 11.70 -34.36
CA GLN A 29 -56.45 12.59 -35.52
C GLN A 29 -55.06 12.94 -36.12
N ILE A 30 -54.86 12.58 -37.29
CA ILE A 30 -54.85 13.17 -38.64
C ILE A 30 -53.49 13.70 -39.09
N ALA A 31 -53.11 13.14 -40.24
CA ALA A 31 -51.91 13.44 -41.01
C ALA A 31 -51.84 14.88 -41.55
N SER A 32 -50.66 15.44 -41.57
CA SER A 32 -50.28 16.42 -42.60
C SER A 32 -48.84 16.16 -43.05
N LYS A 33 -48.68 15.87 -44.32
CA LYS A 33 -47.41 15.72 -45.02
C LYS A 33 -46.71 17.09 -45.09
N GLY A 34 -45.56 17.22 -44.47
CA GLY A 34 -44.62 18.28 -44.69
C GLY A 34 -43.22 17.66 -44.87
N LEU A 35 -42.77 17.51 -46.11
CA LEU A 35 -41.37 17.19 -46.41
C LEU A 35 -40.51 18.41 -46.02
N SER A 36 -39.90 18.35 -44.87
CA SER A 36 -38.77 19.24 -44.53
C SER A 36 -37.49 18.41 -44.55
N TYR A 37 -36.74 18.59 -45.60
CA TYR A 37 -35.41 18.03 -45.75
C TYR A 37 -34.48 18.78 -44.81
N VAL A 38 -34.35 18.30 -43.57
CA VAL A 38 -33.40 18.83 -42.59
C VAL A 38 -32.03 18.27 -42.93
N HIS A 39 -31.16 19.12 -43.45
CA HIS A 39 -29.74 18.86 -43.58
C HIS A 39 -29.20 18.56 -42.18
N GLN A 40 -29.03 17.30 -41.84
CA GLN A 40 -28.31 16.93 -40.62
C GLN A 40 -26.84 17.28 -40.81
N ALA A 41 -26.44 18.41 -40.25
CA ALA A 41 -25.03 18.76 -40.12
C ALA A 41 -24.33 17.63 -39.33
N ARG A 42 -23.41 16.92 -39.99
CA ARG A 42 -22.57 15.92 -39.37
C ARG A 42 -21.85 16.55 -38.17
N LYS A 43 -22.19 16.12 -36.97
CA LYS A 43 -21.41 16.45 -35.74
C LYS A 43 -19.94 16.10 -35.98
N PRO A 44 -19.00 17.04 -35.77
CA PRO A 44 -17.58 16.73 -35.89
C PRO A 44 -17.23 15.57 -34.96
N LYS A 45 -16.51 14.57 -35.49
CA LYS A 45 -15.97 13.47 -34.65
C LYS A 45 -15.13 14.08 -33.51
N PRO A 46 -15.36 13.69 -32.26
CA PRO A 46 -14.53 14.14 -31.15
C PRO A 46 -13.08 13.77 -31.43
N LYS A 47 -12.18 14.76 -31.33
CA LYS A 47 -10.73 14.50 -31.38
C LYS A 47 -10.39 13.46 -30.33
N PRO A 48 -9.55 12.45 -30.67
CA PRO A 48 -9.13 11.48 -29.69
C PRO A 48 -8.45 12.20 -28.52
N SER A 49 -8.97 11.99 -27.32
CA SER A 49 -8.34 12.48 -26.10
C SER A 49 -6.92 11.93 -26.04
N PRO A 50 -5.91 12.73 -25.67
CA PRO A 50 -4.57 12.22 -25.49
C PRO A 50 -4.62 11.07 -24.50
N LYS A 51 -4.09 9.90 -24.89
CA LYS A 51 -3.94 8.76 -23.99
C LYS A 51 -3.18 9.26 -22.76
N PRO A 52 -3.66 8.96 -21.53
CA PRO A 52 -2.93 9.33 -20.33
C PRO A 52 -1.51 8.76 -20.46
N ARG A 53 -0.51 9.64 -20.36
CA ARG A 53 0.89 9.26 -20.33
C ARG A 53 1.04 8.35 -19.11
N SER A 54 1.29 7.07 -19.32
CA SER A 54 1.63 6.15 -18.26
C SER A 54 2.91 6.67 -17.59
N LEU A 55 2.77 7.35 -16.48
CA LEU A 55 3.89 7.58 -15.58
C LEU A 55 4.21 6.18 -15.03
N SER A 56 5.25 5.55 -15.56
CA SER A 56 5.80 4.35 -14.93
C SER A 56 6.23 4.76 -13.52
N LEU A 57 5.54 4.25 -12.51
CA LEU A 57 5.97 4.42 -11.14
C LEU A 57 7.39 3.84 -11.01
N PRO A 58 8.27 4.46 -10.21
CA PRO A 58 9.59 3.90 -9.96
C PRO A 58 9.44 2.47 -9.44
N LEU A 59 10.32 1.57 -9.91
CA LEU A 59 10.29 0.17 -9.49
C LEU A 59 10.63 0.04 -8.00
N TRP A 60 11.57 0.88 -7.53
CA TRP A 60 12.03 0.96 -6.15
C TRP A 60 12.05 2.40 -5.65
N VAL A 61 11.94 2.60 -4.34
CA VAL A 61 11.99 3.91 -3.67
C VAL A 61 12.67 3.79 -2.31
N ASN A 62 13.24 4.88 -1.84
CA ASN A 62 13.70 4.98 -0.45
C ASN A 62 12.49 4.82 0.50
N PRO A 63 12.52 3.87 1.45
CA PRO A 63 11.40 3.62 2.35
C PRO A 63 11.15 4.75 3.35
N LEU A 64 12.17 5.58 3.64
CA LEU A 64 12.08 6.70 4.58
C LEU A 64 12.95 7.87 4.10
N PRO A 65 12.57 8.57 3.00
CA PRO A 65 13.42 9.57 2.36
C PRO A 65 13.66 10.83 3.19
N GLU A 66 12.85 11.05 4.23
CA GLU A 66 12.96 12.17 5.16
C GLU A 66 13.99 11.93 6.28
N ALA A 67 14.55 10.70 6.37
CA ALA A 67 15.45 10.29 7.44
C ALA A 67 16.92 10.43 7.08
N ALA A 68 17.75 10.59 8.11
CA ALA A 68 19.18 10.44 8.00
C ALA A 68 19.59 8.99 8.30
N THR A 69 20.61 8.49 7.61
CA THR A 69 21.22 7.21 7.95
C THR A 69 22.05 7.34 9.22
N THR A 70 21.73 6.53 10.23
CA THR A 70 22.43 6.54 11.53
C THR A 70 23.32 5.33 11.71
N SER A 71 23.09 4.26 10.95
CA SER A 71 23.82 3.02 11.12
C SER A 71 23.77 2.16 9.87
N CYS A 72 24.96 1.68 9.44
CA CYS A 72 25.11 0.92 8.21
C CYS A 72 25.09 -0.61 8.46
N TYR A 73 24.83 -1.37 7.41
CA TYR A 73 24.97 -2.83 7.39
C TYR A 73 26.41 -3.24 7.73
N GLY A 74 26.58 -4.35 8.45
CA GLY A 74 27.90 -4.93 8.71
C GLY A 74 28.08 -5.47 10.12
N LEU A 75 29.26 -6.04 10.36
CA LEU A 75 29.62 -6.58 11.66
C LEU A 75 29.90 -5.48 12.68
N ARG A 76 29.26 -5.61 13.86
CA ARG A 76 29.45 -4.72 15.01
C ARG A 76 29.64 -5.59 16.24
N TRP A 77 30.77 -5.46 16.92
CA TRP A 77 31.07 -6.23 18.14
C TRP A 77 30.79 -7.72 18.01
N GLY A 78 31.13 -8.31 16.86
CA GLY A 78 30.93 -9.73 16.57
C GLY A 78 29.50 -10.14 16.19
N ARG A 79 28.56 -9.18 16.06
CA ARG A 79 27.19 -9.43 15.57
C ARG A 79 26.93 -8.71 14.26
N LEU A 80 26.25 -9.39 13.35
CA LEU A 80 25.82 -8.77 12.12
C LEU A 80 24.67 -7.80 12.37
N HIS A 81 24.81 -6.55 11.95
CA HIS A 81 23.70 -5.64 11.70
C HIS A 81 23.20 -5.90 10.28
N ALA A 82 22.03 -6.51 10.18
CA ALA A 82 21.52 -7.09 8.94
C ALA A 82 20.86 -6.06 7.99
N GLY A 83 20.84 -4.78 8.38
CA GLY A 83 20.16 -3.73 7.67
C GLY A 83 20.87 -2.39 7.72
N VAL A 84 20.15 -1.36 7.33
CA VAL A 84 20.48 0.05 7.51
C VAL A 84 19.46 0.70 8.45
N ASP A 85 19.94 1.55 9.37
CA ASP A 85 19.06 2.30 10.28
C ASP A 85 18.87 3.72 9.75
N LEU A 86 17.62 4.08 9.52
CA LEU A 86 17.18 5.38 9.01
C LEU A 86 16.37 6.08 10.10
N ALA A 87 16.90 7.18 10.67
CA ALA A 87 16.26 7.91 11.73
C ALA A 87 15.67 9.23 11.23
N GLY A 88 14.38 9.37 11.40
CA GLY A 88 13.58 10.56 11.15
C GLY A 88 12.82 10.99 12.40
N PRO A 89 11.90 11.96 12.28
CA PRO A 89 10.96 12.28 13.36
C PRO A 89 10.07 11.09 13.70
N ASP A 90 9.85 10.81 14.98
CA ASP A 90 8.95 9.74 15.43
C ASP A 90 7.58 9.83 14.75
N GLY A 91 7.07 8.70 14.29
CA GLY A 91 5.81 8.63 13.57
C GLY A 91 5.89 8.97 12.07
N THR A 92 7.09 9.23 11.51
CA THR A 92 7.27 9.44 10.07
C THR A 92 6.75 8.23 9.28
N ARG A 93 6.14 8.49 8.11
CA ARG A 93 5.55 7.46 7.28
C ARG A 93 6.61 6.56 6.66
N ILE A 94 6.54 5.27 6.95
CA ILE A 94 7.34 4.24 6.28
C ILE A 94 6.59 3.78 5.02
N ARG A 95 7.31 3.68 3.92
CA ARG A 95 6.81 3.29 2.60
C ARG A 95 7.37 1.93 2.18
N ALA A 96 6.59 1.16 1.43
CA ALA A 96 7.12 -0.03 0.77
C ALA A 96 8.18 0.38 -0.25
N ALA A 97 9.38 -0.19 -0.14
CA ALA A 97 10.49 0.10 -1.06
C ALA A 97 10.19 -0.34 -2.49
N GLY A 98 9.38 -1.36 -2.67
CA GLY A 98 8.93 -1.88 -3.97
C GLY A 98 7.50 -2.42 -3.91
N ALA A 99 6.93 -2.70 -5.08
CA ALA A 99 5.64 -3.40 -5.15
C ALA A 99 5.82 -4.87 -4.74
N GLY A 100 4.85 -5.44 -4.00
CA GLY A 100 4.96 -6.81 -3.51
C GLY A 100 3.74 -7.29 -2.75
N ILE A 101 3.91 -8.40 -2.04
CA ILE A 101 2.91 -9.00 -1.16
C ILE A 101 3.48 -9.01 0.26
N VAL A 102 2.71 -8.52 1.23
CA VAL A 102 3.06 -8.59 2.64
C VAL A 102 3.01 -10.05 3.10
N THR A 103 4.15 -10.59 3.52
CA THR A 103 4.27 -11.98 4.00
C THR A 103 4.26 -12.08 5.52
N SER A 104 4.62 -10.98 6.21
CA SER A 104 4.51 -10.85 7.66
C SER A 104 4.17 -9.42 8.05
N ALA A 105 3.32 -9.23 9.07
CA ALA A 105 2.95 -7.93 9.64
C ALA A 105 2.56 -8.12 11.10
N GLY A 106 3.38 -7.64 12.03
CA GLY A 106 3.15 -7.81 13.47
C GLY A 106 4.43 -7.85 14.29
N PRO A 107 4.33 -8.26 15.56
CA PRO A 107 5.47 -8.38 16.45
C PRO A 107 6.49 -9.43 15.95
N ALA A 108 7.77 -9.05 15.91
CA ALA A 108 8.89 -9.91 15.54
C ALA A 108 10.00 -9.79 16.59
N ASN A 109 10.65 -10.93 16.90
CA ASN A 109 11.67 -10.98 17.95
C ASN A 109 12.84 -10.06 17.62
N GLY A 110 13.15 -9.12 18.53
CA GLY A 110 14.19 -8.11 18.37
C GLY A 110 13.74 -6.89 17.55
N TYR A 111 12.95 -7.07 16.50
CA TYR A 111 12.50 -6.01 15.58
C TYR A 111 11.28 -5.21 16.08
N GLY A 112 10.62 -5.67 17.15
CA GLY A 112 9.36 -5.05 17.59
C GLY A 112 8.26 -5.27 16.56
N ASN A 113 7.47 -4.24 16.26
CA ASN A 113 6.52 -4.31 15.16
C ASN A 113 7.27 -4.26 13.84
N ALA A 114 7.02 -5.25 12.99
CA ALA A 114 7.75 -5.39 11.73
C ALA A 114 6.83 -5.81 10.57
N VAL A 115 7.25 -5.44 9.37
CA VAL A 115 6.62 -5.85 8.10
C VAL A 115 7.67 -6.51 7.23
N LEU A 116 7.30 -7.62 6.58
CA LEU A 116 8.11 -8.29 5.56
C LEU A 116 7.32 -8.32 4.25
N ILE A 117 7.94 -7.90 3.16
CA ILE A 117 7.32 -7.84 1.82
C ILE A 117 8.13 -8.72 0.87
N ASP A 118 7.45 -9.64 0.18
CA ASP A 118 8.00 -10.41 -0.94
C ASP A 118 7.67 -9.70 -2.26
N HIS A 119 8.70 -9.38 -3.03
CA HIS A 119 8.58 -8.66 -4.30
C HIS A 119 8.42 -9.58 -5.51
N GLY A 120 8.44 -10.91 -5.31
CA GLY A 120 8.22 -11.91 -6.36
C GLY A 120 9.35 -12.02 -7.39
N ASN A 121 10.47 -11.32 -7.19
CA ASN A 121 11.64 -11.30 -8.07
C ASN A 121 12.90 -11.90 -7.42
N GLY A 122 12.72 -12.63 -6.32
CA GLY A 122 13.81 -13.21 -5.54
C GLY A 122 14.37 -12.29 -4.47
N TYR A 123 13.68 -11.18 -4.16
CA TYR A 123 14.04 -10.28 -3.07
C TYR A 123 12.87 -10.04 -2.13
N LEU A 124 13.21 -9.89 -0.84
CA LEU A 124 12.30 -9.46 0.20
C LEU A 124 12.86 -8.21 0.89
N THR A 125 11.98 -7.36 1.39
CA THR A 125 12.36 -6.22 2.23
C THR A 125 11.71 -6.34 3.60
N HIS A 126 12.47 -6.01 4.64
CA HIS A 126 12.04 -6.07 6.02
C HIS A 126 12.13 -4.69 6.67
N TYR A 127 11.11 -4.35 7.45
CA TYR A 127 10.93 -3.05 8.08
C TYR A 127 10.69 -3.27 9.56
N GLY A 128 11.61 -2.85 10.42
CA GLY A 128 11.57 -3.04 11.88
C GLY A 128 11.30 -1.76 12.66
N HIS A 129 11.07 -1.93 13.96
CA HIS A 129 10.90 -0.91 15.00
C HIS A 129 9.70 0.02 14.83
N MET A 130 8.71 -0.40 14.01
CA MET A 130 7.54 0.40 13.69
C MET A 130 6.69 0.72 14.92
N SER A 131 6.16 1.95 15.02
CA SER A 131 5.14 2.30 16.03
C SER A 131 3.76 1.79 15.63
N VAL A 132 3.43 1.88 14.35
CA VAL A 132 2.14 1.47 13.79
C VAL A 132 2.37 0.70 12.49
N ILE A 133 1.64 -0.41 12.31
CA ILE A 133 1.54 -1.15 11.05
C ILE A 133 0.17 -0.84 10.43
N THR A 134 0.13 -0.47 9.15
CA THR A 134 -1.10 -0.09 8.42
C THR A 134 -1.49 -1.09 7.34
N VAL A 135 -0.77 -2.20 7.23
CA VAL A 135 -0.99 -3.26 6.25
C VAL A 135 -1.20 -4.61 6.92
N ALA A 136 -1.77 -5.57 6.20
CA ALA A 136 -2.03 -6.92 6.69
C ALA A 136 -1.32 -7.97 5.83
N VAL A 137 -1.06 -9.16 6.41
CA VAL A 137 -0.52 -10.31 5.70
C VAL A 137 -1.42 -10.68 4.50
N GLY A 138 -0.82 -10.91 3.35
CA GLY A 138 -1.49 -11.18 2.08
C GLY A 138 -1.88 -9.91 1.30
N GLN A 139 -1.76 -8.72 1.88
CA GLN A 139 -2.03 -7.47 1.18
C GLN A 139 -1.00 -7.24 0.07
N ARG A 140 -1.48 -6.83 -1.11
CA ARG A 140 -0.64 -6.32 -2.19
C ARG A 140 -0.37 -4.84 -1.95
N VAL A 141 0.88 -4.45 -2.00
CA VAL A 141 1.33 -3.06 -1.89
C VAL A 141 2.05 -2.62 -3.15
N ARG A 142 2.01 -1.32 -3.42
CA ARG A 142 2.80 -0.69 -4.49
C ARG A 142 4.06 -0.06 -3.92
N ALA A 143 5.06 0.17 -4.78
CA ALA A 143 6.18 1.03 -4.39
C ALA A 143 5.64 2.40 -3.90
N ALA A 144 6.25 2.94 -2.86
CA ALA A 144 5.87 4.18 -2.16
C ALA A 144 4.54 4.12 -1.38
N GLU A 145 3.83 3.00 -1.35
CA GLU A 145 2.63 2.84 -0.51
C GLU A 145 3.01 2.84 0.97
N GLN A 146 2.26 3.58 1.80
CA GLN A 146 2.49 3.59 3.25
C GLN A 146 2.17 2.22 3.84
N ILE A 147 3.11 1.66 4.61
CA ILE A 147 2.98 0.38 5.30
C ILE A 147 2.94 0.50 6.81
N GLY A 148 3.25 1.69 7.34
CA GLY A 148 3.21 2.01 8.75
C GLY A 148 3.96 3.29 9.07
N ASN A 149 4.34 3.43 10.33
CA ASN A 149 5.03 4.60 10.85
C ASN A 149 6.29 4.20 11.63
N GLU A 150 7.32 5.03 11.52
CA GLU A 150 8.54 4.96 12.30
C GLU A 150 8.23 4.94 13.80
N GLY A 151 9.07 4.26 14.56
CA GLY A 151 8.94 4.16 16.00
C GLY A 151 10.20 3.58 16.65
N SER A 152 10.05 3.09 17.87
CA SER A 152 11.14 2.54 18.67
C SER A 152 10.71 1.25 19.39
N THR A 153 9.91 0.41 18.74
CA THR A 153 9.48 -0.87 19.35
C THR A 153 10.56 -1.94 19.24
N GLY A 154 10.53 -2.93 20.12
CA GLY A 154 11.55 -4.01 20.16
C GLY A 154 12.89 -3.55 20.73
N HIS A 155 13.99 -4.09 20.22
CA HIS A 155 15.35 -3.74 20.67
C HIS A 155 15.86 -2.49 19.95
N SER A 156 15.36 -1.33 20.36
CA SER A 156 15.69 -0.02 19.80
C SER A 156 16.12 0.95 20.91
N THR A 157 17.03 1.85 20.61
CA THR A 157 17.51 2.90 21.51
C THR A 157 16.85 4.26 21.26
N GLY A 158 16.05 4.39 20.21
CA GLY A 158 15.35 5.59 19.82
C GLY A 158 14.61 5.42 18.50
N PRO A 159 13.75 6.38 18.10
CA PRO A 159 13.00 6.25 16.85
C PRO A 159 13.91 6.09 15.63
N HIS A 160 13.69 5.03 14.86
CA HIS A 160 14.32 4.77 13.56
C HIS A 160 13.61 3.63 12.84
N LEU A 161 13.74 3.58 11.52
CA LEU A 161 13.42 2.42 10.70
C LEU A 161 14.69 1.57 10.56
N HIS A 162 14.62 0.31 10.99
CA HIS A 162 15.59 -0.71 10.60
C HIS A 162 15.13 -1.35 9.28
N PHE A 163 15.89 -1.15 8.20
CA PHE A 163 15.55 -1.60 6.85
C PHE A 163 16.53 -2.65 6.36
N GLU A 164 16.02 -3.82 5.95
CA GLU A 164 16.81 -4.91 5.40
C GLU A 164 16.35 -5.28 3.99
N VAL A 165 17.29 -5.75 3.17
CA VAL A 165 17.04 -6.44 1.90
C VAL A 165 17.55 -7.87 2.01
N HIS A 166 16.69 -8.83 1.65
CA HIS A 166 17.04 -10.26 1.65
C HIS A 166 17.00 -10.82 0.24
N LYS A 167 17.93 -11.71 -0.08
CA LYS A 167 18.01 -12.39 -1.38
C LYS A 167 17.55 -13.85 -1.26
N GLY A 168 16.59 -14.23 -2.09
CA GLY A 168 16.05 -15.59 -2.16
C GLY A 168 15.07 -15.94 -1.04
N ALA A 169 15.48 -15.84 0.22
CA ALA A 169 14.67 -16.17 1.38
C ALA A 169 14.89 -15.18 2.53
N TYR A 170 13.93 -15.11 3.45
CA TYR A 170 14.10 -14.39 4.72
C TYR A 170 15.27 -14.97 5.52
N GLN A 171 15.98 -14.13 6.26
CA GLN A 171 17.22 -14.39 6.98
C GLN A 171 18.47 -14.61 6.11
N ASN A 172 18.41 -14.16 4.85
CA ASN A 172 19.58 -14.05 3.98
C ASN A 172 19.82 -12.58 3.59
N PRO A 173 20.19 -11.71 4.55
CA PRO A 173 20.33 -10.27 4.31
C PRO A 173 21.55 -9.98 3.45
N ILE A 174 21.39 -9.00 2.58
CA ILE A 174 22.45 -8.40 1.78
C ILE A 174 22.59 -6.93 2.15
N GLU A 175 23.72 -6.30 1.77
CA GLU A 175 23.95 -4.89 2.05
C GLU A 175 22.89 -4.02 1.32
N PRO A 176 22.02 -3.29 2.07
CA PRO A 176 20.85 -2.65 1.47
C PRO A 176 21.19 -1.42 0.62
N THR A 177 22.17 -0.60 1.03
CA THR A 177 22.40 0.70 0.40
C THR A 177 23.01 0.54 -0.99
N GLY A 178 23.94 -0.37 -1.17
CA GLY A 178 24.50 -0.72 -2.48
C GLY A 178 23.46 -1.38 -3.38
N TRP A 179 22.66 -2.29 -2.84
CA TRP A 179 21.58 -2.92 -3.60
C TRP A 179 20.54 -1.90 -4.07
N MET A 180 20.15 -0.96 -3.20
CA MET A 180 19.22 0.12 -3.56
C MET A 180 19.81 1.05 -4.62
N LEU A 181 21.12 1.35 -4.52
CA LEU A 181 21.82 2.17 -5.51
C LEU A 181 21.87 1.49 -6.90
N GLU A 182 22.07 0.17 -6.96
CA GLU A 182 21.97 -0.62 -8.20
C GLU A 182 20.58 -0.58 -8.83
N HIS A 183 19.58 -0.14 -8.06
CA HIS A 183 18.18 0.01 -8.48
C HIS A 183 17.73 1.48 -8.58
N ASP A 184 18.68 2.40 -8.81
CA ASP A 184 18.45 3.84 -8.97
C ASP A 184 17.89 4.55 -7.73
N VAL A 185 18.11 4.00 -6.54
CA VAL A 185 17.69 4.59 -5.27
C VAL A 185 18.89 4.84 -4.37
N ASP A 186 19.22 6.10 -4.16
CA ASP A 186 20.29 6.51 -3.25
C ASP A 186 19.79 6.60 -1.79
N ILE A 187 20.37 5.78 -0.91
CA ILE A 187 20.27 5.89 0.54
C ILE A 187 21.61 6.41 1.04
N THR A 188 21.70 7.73 1.19
CA THR A 188 22.95 8.40 1.57
C THR A 188 23.39 8.06 2.99
N GLY A 189 24.69 8.25 3.28
CA GLY A 189 25.25 8.14 4.63
C GLY A 189 25.99 6.84 4.95
N CYS A 190 25.83 5.81 4.11
CA CYS A 190 26.71 4.62 4.15
C CYS A 190 27.58 4.58 2.89
N THR A 191 28.83 4.17 3.06
CA THR A 191 29.66 3.80 1.90
C THR A 191 29.26 2.38 1.52
N PRO A 192 28.68 2.13 0.33
CA PRO A 192 28.38 0.77 -0.10
C PRO A 192 29.67 -0.06 -0.07
N ALA A 193 29.62 -1.27 0.44
CA ALA A 193 30.72 -2.20 0.27
C ALA A 193 30.99 -2.36 -1.22
N ALA A 194 32.23 -2.20 -1.65
CA ALA A 194 32.60 -2.41 -3.04
C ALA A 194 32.08 -3.78 -3.51
N PRO A 195 31.44 -3.89 -4.69
CA PRO A 195 30.92 -5.16 -5.18
C PRO A 195 32.05 -6.17 -5.16
N GLY A 196 31.90 -7.21 -4.34
CA GLY A 196 32.91 -8.27 -4.22
C GLY A 196 33.14 -8.86 -5.61
N ARG A 197 34.37 -8.77 -6.11
CA ARG A 197 34.79 -9.55 -7.25
C ARG A 197 34.73 -11.02 -6.81
N SER A 198 33.70 -11.71 -7.22
CA SER A 198 33.60 -13.17 -7.16
C SER A 198 34.45 -13.80 -8.23
#